data_0039a835e70e0b52d325de46d2b5a3d0
#
_entry.id   0039a835e70e0b52d325de46d2b5a3d0
#
_cell.length_a   1.000
_cell.length_b   1.000
_cell.length_c   1.000
_cell.angle_alpha   90.00
_cell.angle_beta   90.00
_cell.angle_gamma   90.00
#
_symmetry.space_group_name_H-M   'P 1'
#
loop_
_entity.id
_entity.type
_entity.pdbx_description
1 polymer ?
#
loop_
_entity_poly.entity_id
_entity_poly.type
_entity_poly.pdbx_seq_one_letter_code
_entity_poly.pdbx_strand_id
1 'polypeptide(L)'
;IQKYIKRRYQQFEIKYTSQGYVEIISLYSGKRLDVCGWGNGTNIAQWSKNPNTDSQKWKIVKNSKGNYNIISKRQGLYLTVNNSNFSDGANIEACWKNESDGQEFKIEKIATKSEKTVEDGTYKMMVNSNRNMVVEAAGGNWDNCGRLQVWQNFDTSWQKVKITYENGFYKIGLNHSGKSLTVKYDRSSVGSEVMQYDFNWGENQKWVIRDNGNDSISIYP
;
A
#
# COMPACT_ATOMS: atom_id res chain seq x y z
N ILE A 1 -4.67 -13.62 -11.83
CA ILE A 1 -4.09 -12.46 -12.54
C ILE A 1 -5.19 -11.46 -12.80
N GLN A 2 -4.87 -10.18 -12.74
CA GLN A 2 -5.75 -9.06 -13.08
C GLN A 2 -4.94 -7.96 -13.75
N LYS A 3 -5.57 -7.19 -14.65
CA LYS A 3 -4.95 -6.00 -15.23
C LYS A 3 -4.42 -5.08 -14.12
N TYR A 4 -3.17 -4.63 -14.25
CA TYR A 4 -2.58 -3.72 -13.26
C TYR A 4 -3.22 -2.33 -13.34
N ILE A 5 -3.90 -1.94 -12.28
CA ILE A 5 -4.61 -0.66 -12.15
C ILE A 5 -4.12 0.16 -10.94
N LYS A 6 -2.88 -0.09 -10.51
CA LYS A 6 -2.19 0.60 -9.40
C LYS A 6 -2.87 0.47 -8.03
N ARG A 7 -3.67 -0.59 -7.81
CA ARG A 7 -4.31 -0.84 -6.51
C ARG A 7 -3.35 -1.52 -5.54
N ARG A 8 -3.48 -1.22 -4.25
CA ARG A 8 -2.62 -1.79 -3.20
C ARG A 8 -2.71 -3.31 -3.09
N TYR A 9 -3.86 -3.91 -3.38
CA TYR A 9 -3.99 -5.38 -3.43
C TYR A 9 -3.23 -6.03 -4.60
N GLN A 10 -2.71 -5.24 -5.54
CA GLN A 10 -1.82 -5.67 -6.63
C GLN A 10 -0.35 -5.33 -6.36
N GLN A 11 -0.02 -4.80 -5.17
CA GLN A 11 1.30 -4.36 -4.80
C GLN A 11 1.84 -5.19 -3.65
N PHE A 12 3.14 -5.48 -3.68
CA PHE A 12 3.78 -6.34 -2.70
C PHE A 12 5.08 -5.73 -2.20
N GLU A 13 5.33 -5.87 -0.91
CA GLU A 13 6.65 -5.64 -0.32
C GLU A 13 7.47 -6.92 -0.44
N ILE A 14 8.74 -6.80 -0.89
CA ILE A 14 9.70 -7.88 -0.86
C ILE A 14 10.64 -7.63 0.31
N LYS A 15 10.53 -8.44 1.35
CA LYS A 15 11.32 -8.31 2.58
C LYS A 15 12.33 -9.43 2.70
N TYR A 16 13.62 -9.07 2.75
CA TYR A 16 14.69 -10.05 2.94
C TYR A 16 14.62 -10.71 4.33
N THR A 17 14.85 -12.01 4.33
CA THR A 17 15.03 -12.81 5.53
C THR A 17 16.49 -13.25 5.65
N SER A 18 16.85 -13.95 6.72
CA SER A 18 18.15 -14.63 6.79
C SER A 18 18.27 -15.69 5.68
N GLN A 19 19.49 -16.01 5.26
CA GLN A 19 19.81 -17.09 4.29
C GLN A 19 19.41 -16.80 2.82
N GLY A 20 19.23 -15.53 2.44
CA GLY A 20 19.01 -15.16 1.03
C GLY A 20 17.60 -15.45 0.50
N TYR A 21 16.64 -15.73 1.38
CA TYR A 21 15.23 -15.81 1.05
C TYR A 21 14.52 -14.48 1.30
N VAL A 22 13.32 -14.35 0.74
CA VAL A 22 12.43 -13.20 0.94
C VAL A 22 11.04 -13.65 1.38
N GLU A 23 10.34 -12.80 2.12
CA GLU A 23 8.89 -12.83 2.27
C GLU A 23 8.29 -11.90 1.21
N ILE A 24 7.21 -12.31 0.54
CA ILE A 24 6.43 -11.49 -0.38
C ILE A 24 5.13 -11.13 0.33
N ILE A 25 4.95 -9.85 0.63
CA ILE A 25 3.91 -9.36 1.54
C ILE A 25 2.95 -8.47 0.76
N SER A 26 1.67 -8.78 0.76
CA SER A 26 0.66 -7.91 0.18
C SER A 26 0.60 -6.58 0.94
N LEU A 27 0.72 -5.46 0.23
CA LEU A 27 0.60 -4.14 0.85
C LEU A 27 -0.83 -3.83 1.33
N TYR A 28 -1.81 -4.54 0.81
CA TYR A 28 -3.21 -4.38 1.21
C TYR A 28 -3.52 -5.11 2.52
N SER A 29 -3.21 -6.39 2.60
CA SER A 29 -3.61 -7.25 3.73
C SER A 29 -2.53 -7.43 4.80
N GLY A 30 -1.28 -7.06 4.51
CA GLY A 30 -0.12 -7.37 5.36
C GLY A 30 0.21 -8.87 5.43
N LYS A 31 -0.53 -9.70 4.71
CA LYS A 31 -0.34 -11.15 4.67
C LYS A 31 0.77 -11.54 3.69
N ARG A 32 1.35 -12.74 3.89
CA ARG A 32 2.42 -13.31 3.08
C ARG A 32 1.86 -14.22 2.00
N LEU A 33 2.51 -14.23 0.85
CA LEU A 33 2.31 -15.28 -0.14
C LEU A 33 2.74 -16.62 0.47
N ASP A 34 1.86 -17.60 0.43
CA ASP A 34 2.00 -18.91 1.10
C ASP A 34 1.65 -20.06 0.16
N VAL A 35 2.51 -21.07 0.11
CA VAL A 35 2.23 -22.33 -0.60
C VAL A 35 1.34 -23.21 0.27
N CYS A 36 0.08 -23.39 -0.10
CA CYS A 36 -0.95 -24.01 0.73
C CYS A 36 -0.83 -25.52 0.93
N GLY A 37 -0.02 -26.21 0.12
CA GLY A 37 0.06 -27.68 0.14
C GLY A 37 1.43 -28.22 -0.23
N TRP A 38 1.45 -29.44 -0.74
CA TRP A 38 2.63 -30.17 -1.18
C TRP A 38 2.44 -30.63 -2.63
N GLY A 39 3.55 -30.72 -3.37
CA GLY A 39 3.56 -31.23 -4.74
C GLY A 39 3.18 -30.22 -5.81
N ASN A 40 3.19 -30.71 -7.04
CA ASN A 40 2.96 -29.92 -8.24
C ASN A 40 1.52 -29.42 -8.34
N GLY A 41 1.33 -28.15 -8.73
CA GLY A 41 0.01 -27.55 -8.89
C GLY A 41 -0.66 -27.15 -7.58
N THR A 42 0.09 -27.11 -6.46
CA THR A 42 -0.51 -26.67 -5.19
C THR A 42 -0.82 -25.18 -5.21
N ASN A 43 -1.97 -24.83 -4.64
CA ASN A 43 -2.44 -23.44 -4.64
C ASN A 43 -1.54 -22.51 -3.82
N ILE A 44 -1.52 -21.24 -4.21
CA ILE A 44 -0.87 -20.16 -3.47
C ILE A 44 -1.95 -19.22 -2.94
N ALA A 45 -1.85 -18.88 -1.66
CA ALA A 45 -2.77 -17.98 -0.99
C ALA A 45 -2.02 -16.90 -0.20
N GLN A 46 -2.78 -15.98 0.37
CA GLN A 46 -2.28 -15.03 1.35
C GLN A 46 -2.58 -15.53 2.76
N TRP A 47 -1.55 -15.63 3.61
CA TRP A 47 -1.68 -16.14 4.97
C TRP A 47 -1.01 -15.22 5.99
N SER A 48 -1.47 -15.27 7.24
CA SER A 48 -0.84 -14.57 8.35
C SER A 48 0.62 -15.00 8.50
N LYS A 49 1.48 -14.10 8.96
CA LYS A 49 2.90 -14.41 9.15
C LYS A 49 3.09 -15.63 10.06
N ASN A 50 3.87 -16.59 9.58
CA ASN A 50 4.38 -17.70 10.36
C ASN A 50 5.91 -17.77 10.17
N PRO A 51 6.71 -17.34 11.17
CA PRO A 51 8.17 -17.30 11.03
C PRO A 51 8.80 -18.70 10.92
N ASN A 52 8.10 -19.74 11.37
CA ASN A 52 8.60 -21.11 11.44
C ASN A 52 8.28 -21.96 10.20
N THR A 53 7.64 -21.38 9.19
CA THR A 53 7.30 -22.11 7.96
C THR A 53 8.21 -21.75 6.80
N ASP A 54 8.50 -22.73 5.95
CA ASP A 54 9.19 -22.50 4.68
C ASP A 54 8.23 -22.17 3.52
N SER A 55 6.92 -22.35 3.72
CA SER A 55 5.90 -22.07 2.70
C SER A 55 5.74 -20.58 2.38
N GLN A 56 6.18 -19.69 3.27
CA GLN A 56 6.14 -18.24 3.09
C GLN A 56 7.50 -17.64 2.69
N LYS A 57 8.50 -18.47 2.46
CA LYS A 57 9.86 -18.05 2.08
C LYS A 57 10.12 -18.33 0.62
N TRP A 58 10.64 -17.35 -0.08
CA TRP A 58 10.81 -17.38 -1.53
C TRP A 58 12.22 -16.97 -1.92
N LYS A 59 12.69 -17.51 -3.03
CA LYS A 59 13.91 -17.08 -3.71
C LYS A 59 13.54 -16.42 -5.03
N ILE A 60 14.07 -15.24 -5.29
CA ILE A 60 13.84 -14.53 -6.54
C ILE A 60 15.13 -14.62 -7.35
N VAL A 61 15.07 -15.24 -8.51
CA VAL A 61 16.23 -15.52 -9.35
C VAL A 61 16.01 -14.92 -10.75
N LYS A 62 16.94 -14.09 -11.19
CA LYS A 62 16.91 -13.55 -12.55
C LYS A 62 17.32 -14.63 -13.54
N ASN A 63 16.53 -14.84 -14.59
CA ASN A 63 16.85 -15.78 -15.67
C ASN A 63 17.66 -15.13 -16.81
N SER A 64 18.07 -15.92 -17.79
CA SER A 64 18.88 -15.47 -18.92
C SER A 64 18.15 -14.47 -19.84
N LYS A 65 16.82 -14.46 -19.83
CA LYS A 65 15.98 -13.52 -20.61
C LYS A 65 15.79 -12.18 -19.89
N GLY A 66 16.32 -12.02 -18.65
CA GLY A 66 16.16 -10.80 -17.85
C GLY A 66 14.89 -10.75 -17.03
N ASN A 67 14.03 -11.77 -17.09
CA ASN A 67 12.86 -11.96 -16.25
C ASN A 67 13.25 -12.64 -14.91
N TYR A 68 12.32 -12.79 -14.01
CA TYR A 68 12.54 -13.42 -12.71
C TYR A 68 11.69 -14.68 -12.54
N ASN A 69 12.31 -15.72 -11.99
CA ASN A 69 11.62 -16.86 -11.42
C ASN A 69 11.48 -16.66 -9.91
N ILE A 70 10.33 -17.00 -9.36
CA ILE A 70 10.03 -16.90 -7.93
C ILE A 70 9.84 -18.31 -7.42
N ILE A 71 10.75 -18.77 -6.55
CA ILE A 71 10.89 -20.17 -6.16
C ILE A 71 10.63 -20.29 -4.66
N SER A 72 9.68 -21.12 -4.28
CA SER A 72 9.37 -21.40 -2.88
C SER A 72 10.52 -22.17 -2.21
N LYS A 73 10.88 -21.79 -0.99
CA LYS A 73 11.79 -22.58 -0.15
C LYS A 73 11.22 -23.95 0.15
N ARG A 74 9.89 -24.04 0.26
CA ARG A 74 9.18 -25.31 0.41
C ARG A 74 9.20 -26.05 -0.92
N GLN A 75 9.94 -27.16 -0.98
CA GLN A 75 10.08 -28.06 -2.14
C GLN A 75 10.71 -27.48 -3.42
N GLY A 76 11.13 -26.21 -3.46
CA GLY A 76 11.72 -25.62 -4.68
C GLY A 76 10.73 -25.43 -5.82
N LEU A 77 9.42 -25.34 -5.51
CA LEU A 77 8.37 -25.11 -6.51
C LEU A 77 8.38 -23.65 -7.00
N TYR A 78 8.09 -23.49 -8.28
CA TYR A 78 8.04 -22.19 -8.95
C TYR A 78 6.66 -21.58 -8.87
N LEU A 79 6.57 -20.29 -8.54
CA LEU A 79 5.35 -19.50 -8.71
C LEU A 79 4.96 -19.58 -10.20
N THR A 80 3.75 -20.03 -10.47
CA THR A 80 3.30 -20.37 -11.82
C THR A 80 1.90 -19.83 -12.08
N VAL A 81 1.72 -19.19 -13.22
CA VAL A 81 0.38 -18.91 -13.75
C VAL A 81 -0.19 -20.19 -14.30
N ASN A 82 -1.30 -20.67 -13.74
CA ASN A 82 -1.91 -21.94 -14.10
C ASN A 82 -2.13 -22.02 -15.63
N ASN A 83 -1.62 -23.10 -16.25
CA ASN A 83 -1.66 -23.37 -17.68
C ASN A 83 -1.20 -22.20 -18.58
N SER A 84 -0.35 -21.30 -18.07
CA SER A 84 0.03 -20.05 -18.75
C SER A 84 -1.18 -19.23 -19.25
N ASN A 85 -2.28 -19.28 -18.51
CA ASN A 85 -3.47 -18.50 -18.79
C ASN A 85 -3.32 -17.07 -18.29
N PHE A 86 -3.11 -16.12 -19.18
CA PHE A 86 -2.90 -14.71 -18.84
C PHE A 86 -4.18 -13.86 -18.79
N SER A 87 -5.37 -14.49 -18.80
CA SER A 87 -6.63 -13.81 -18.66
C SER A 87 -6.87 -13.29 -17.23
N ASP A 88 -7.71 -12.28 -17.09
CA ASP A 88 -8.17 -11.82 -15.78
C ASP A 88 -8.83 -12.97 -15.00
N GLY A 89 -8.47 -13.10 -13.71
CA GLY A 89 -8.98 -14.18 -12.85
C GLY A 89 -8.17 -15.48 -12.90
N ALA A 90 -7.15 -15.60 -13.77
CA ALA A 90 -6.32 -16.80 -13.82
C ALA A 90 -5.65 -17.09 -12.48
N ASN A 91 -5.63 -18.36 -12.09
CA ASN A 91 -5.06 -18.82 -10.82
C ASN A 91 -3.53 -18.78 -10.84
N ILE A 92 -2.95 -18.63 -9.64
CA ILE A 92 -1.51 -18.73 -9.37
C ILE A 92 -1.30 -19.96 -8.49
N GLU A 93 -0.37 -20.80 -8.87
CA GLU A 93 -0.04 -22.05 -8.18
C GLU A 93 1.47 -22.24 -8.06
N ALA A 94 1.90 -23.23 -7.29
CA ALA A 94 3.29 -23.64 -7.17
C ALA A 94 3.52 -24.94 -7.93
N CYS A 95 4.39 -24.91 -8.96
CA CYS A 95 4.68 -26.05 -9.81
C CYS A 95 6.17 -26.37 -9.90
N TRP A 96 6.49 -27.58 -10.31
CA TRP A 96 7.86 -27.89 -10.72
C TRP A 96 8.30 -26.98 -11.87
N LYS A 97 9.60 -26.78 -11.98
CA LYS A 97 10.18 -26.04 -13.13
C LYS A 97 9.74 -26.68 -14.45
N ASN A 98 9.16 -25.89 -15.33
CA ASN A 98 8.70 -26.35 -16.65
C ASN A 98 9.07 -25.39 -17.79
N GLU A 99 9.86 -24.35 -17.51
CA GLU A 99 10.35 -23.36 -18.47
C GLU A 99 9.26 -22.63 -19.28
N SER A 100 8.02 -22.68 -18.84
CA SER A 100 6.92 -21.95 -19.47
C SER A 100 6.94 -20.46 -19.12
N ASP A 101 6.35 -19.63 -19.99
CA ASP A 101 6.18 -18.19 -19.76
C ASP A 101 5.35 -17.93 -18.49
N GLY A 102 4.52 -18.89 -18.05
CA GLY A 102 3.76 -18.82 -16.81
C GLY A 102 4.63 -18.80 -15.54
N GLN A 103 5.92 -19.11 -15.66
CA GLN A 103 6.89 -19.09 -14.54
C GLN A 103 7.84 -17.87 -14.62
N GLU A 104 7.65 -16.99 -15.58
CA GLU A 104 8.51 -15.82 -15.79
C GLU A 104 7.78 -14.54 -15.40
N PHE A 105 8.38 -13.72 -14.54
CA PHE A 105 7.79 -12.50 -14.04
C PHE A 105 8.71 -11.30 -14.27
N LYS A 106 8.12 -10.15 -14.60
CA LYS A 106 8.80 -8.86 -14.46
C LYS A 106 8.54 -8.33 -13.05
N ILE A 107 9.59 -7.86 -12.40
CA ILE A 107 9.48 -7.18 -11.10
C ILE A 107 9.84 -5.72 -11.33
N GLU A 108 8.85 -4.87 -11.17
CA GLU A 108 8.99 -3.42 -11.30
C GLU A 108 8.90 -2.78 -9.92
N LYS A 109 9.88 -1.95 -9.58
CA LYS A 109 9.83 -1.15 -8.37
C LYS A 109 8.88 0.02 -8.56
N ILE A 110 7.72 -0.06 -7.94
CA ILE A 110 6.64 0.95 -8.09
C ILE A 110 6.69 2.08 -7.06
N ALA A 111 7.30 1.85 -5.92
CA ALA A 111 7.65 2.86 -4.93
C ALA A 111 8.79 2.32 -4.07
N THR A 112 9.70 3.19 -3.66
CA THR A 112 10.30 3.08 -2.34
C THR A 112 9.19 3.33 -1.32
N LYS A 113 9.22 2.74 -0.09
CA LYS A 113 8.49 3.30 1.05
C LYS A 113 8.58 4.81 0.91
N SER A 114 7.46 5.54 0.99
CA SER A 114 7.57 6.99 0.92
C SER A 114 8.60 7.37 1.98
N GLU A 115 9.71 7.95 1.55
CA GLU A 115 10.67 8.48 2.50
C GLU A 115 9.89 9.49 3.34
N LYS A 116 10.19 9.53 4.63
CA LYS A 116 9.57 10.52 5.50
C LYS A 116 9.89 11.92 4.95
N THR A 117 8.91 12.54 4.35
CA THR A 117 9.04 13.85 3.69
C THR A 117 8.75 14.99 4.65
N VAL A 118 7.82 14.75 5.60
CA VAL A 118 7.38 15.72 6.60
C VAL A 118 7.59 15.10 7.98
N GLU A 119 8.21 15.85 8.89
CA GLU A 119 8.42 15.41 10.26
C GLU A 119 7.07 15.27 11.01
N ASP A 120 7.05 14.42 12.04
CA ASP A 120 5.89 14.31 12.91
C ASP A 120 5.64 15.64 13.62
N GLY A 121 4.40 16.14 13.59
CA GLY A 121 4.10 17.44 14.19
C GLY A 121 2.68 17.89 13.96
N THR A 122 2.42 19.12 14.41
CA THR A 122 1.15 19.82 14.18
C THR A 122 1.34 20.91 13.13
N TYR A 123 0.50 20.90 12.11
CA TYR A 123 0.62 21.72 10.92
C TYR A 123 -0.70 22.40 10.54
N LYS A 124 -0.62 23.41 9.71
CA LYS A 124 -1.73 23.93 8.91
C LYS A 124 -1.52 23.53 7.46
N MET A 125 -2.53 23.02 6.80
CA MET A 125 -2.51 22.72 5.37
C MET A 125 -3.02 23.94 4.60
N MET A 126 -2.10 24.78 4.13
CA MET A 126 -2.43 25.99 3.39
C MET A 126 -2.53 25.72 1.89
N VAL A 127 -3.43 26.41 1.22
CA VAL A 127 -3.53 26.38 -0.25
C VAL A 127 -2.32 27.10 -0.84
N ASN A 128 -1.53 26.43 -1.67
CA ASN A 128 -0.27 27.00 -2.18
C ASN A 128 -0.48 28.31 -2.97
N SER A 129 -1.54 28.41 -3.75
CA SER A 129 -1.88 29.62 -4.52
C SER A 129 -2.44 30.78 -3.66
N ASN A 130 -2.90 30.48 -2.44
CA ASN A 130 -3.40 31.45 -1.50
C ASN A 130 -3.18 30.99 -0.05
N ARG A 131 -2.06 31.38 0.54
CA ARG A 131 -1.66 30.92 1.89
C ARG A 131 -2.52 31.48 3.03
N ASN A 132 -3.45 32.39 2.74
CA ASN A 132 -4.46 32.81 3.71
C ASN A 132 -5.65 31.82 3.81
N MET A 133 -5.68 30.82 2.95
CA MET A 133 -6.70 29.79 2.93
C MET A 133 -6.12 28.47 3.42
N VAL A 134 -6.82 27.83 4.36
CA VAL A 134 -6.41 26.58 4.97
C VAL A 134 -7.50 25.52 4.88
N VAL A 135 -7.09 24.24 4.90
CA VAL A 135 -8.03 23.12 5.03
C VAL A 135 -8.49 23.02 6.48
N GLU A 136 -9.80 22.84 6.68
CA GLU A 136 -10.40 22.72 8.00
C GLU A 136 -11.58 21.74 8.03
N ALA A 137 -11.96 21.31 9.24
CA ALA A 137 -13.28 20.72 9.46
C ALA A 137 -14.34 21.82 9.41
N ALA A 138 -15.33 21.68 8.52
CA ALA A 138 -16.37 22.68 8.32
C ALA A 138 -17.12 22.99 9.62
N GLY A 139 -17.08 24.27 10.03
CA GLY A 139 -17.72 24.73 11.27
C GLY A 139 -17.14 24.11 12.54
N GLY A 140 -15.92 23.56 12.52
CA GLY A 140 -15.32 22.90 13.68
C GLY A 140 -16.04 21.61 14.09
N ASN A 141 -16.71 20.93 13.17
CA ASN A 141 -17.49 19.71 13.42
C ASN A 141 -16.61 18.61 14.07
N TRP A 142 -17.19 17.88 15.04
CA TRP A 142 -16.53 16.79 15.78
C TRP A 142 -16.97 15.39 15.34
N ASP A 143 -18.00 15.28 14.50
CA ASP A 143 -18.62 14.02 14.16
C ASP A 143 -17.87 13.25 13.07
N ASN A 144 -18.09 11.94 13.03
CA ASN A 144 -17.71 11.12 11.90
C ASN A 144 -18.44 11.59 10.62
N CYS A 145 -17.79 11.44 9.48
CA CYS A 145 -18.26 11.95 8.19
C CYS A 145 -18.31 13.48 8.11
N GLY A 146 -17.71 14.19 9.07
CA GLY A 146 -17.61 15.65 9.03
C GLY A 146 -16.89 16.12 7.77
N ARG A 147 -17.51 17.08 7.07
CA ARG A 147 -16.99 17.64 5.82
C ARG A 147 -15.72 18.43 6.07
N LEU A 148 -14.77 18.31 5.15
CA LEU A 148 -13.64 19.23 5.05
C LEU A 148 -13.92 20.34 4.04
N GLN A 149 -13.36 21.50 4.29
CA GLN A 149 -13.46 22.67 3.39
C GLN A 149 -12.16 23.46 3.42
N VAL A 150 -12.04 24.39 2.49
CA VAL A 150 -11.01 25.44 2.52
C VAL A 150 -11.64 26.71 3.06
N TRP A 151 -11.00 27.33 4.06
CA TRP A 151 -11.50 28.53 4.72
C TRP A 151 -10.38 29.49 5.05
N GLN A 152 -10.74 30.73 5.38
CA GLN A 152 -9.77 31.72 5.82
C GLN A 152 -9.04 31.27 7.09
N ASN A 153 -7.75 31.56 7.16
CA ASN A 153 -6.91 31.17 8.29
C ASN A 153 -7.19 32.05 9.52
N PHE A 154 -7.85 31.47 10.52
CA PHE A 154 -8.10 32.08 11.84
C PHE A 154 -7.27 31.43 12.95
N ASP A 155 -6.34 30.55 12.62
CA ASP A 155 -5.46 29.84 13.56
C ASP A 155 -6.19 29.00 14.63
N THR A 156 -7.38 28.56 14.33
CA THR A 156 -8.20 27.75 15.25
C THR A 156 -7.70 26.29 15.31
N SER A 157 -8.13 25.52 16.33
CA SER A 157 -7.73 24.12 16.50
C SER A 157 -8.24 23.22 15.37
N TRP A 158 -9.40 23.49 14.79
CA TRP A 158 -9.97 22.73 13.68
C TRP A 158 -9.34 23.05 12.31
N GLN A 159 -8.41 24.05 12.28
CA GLN A 159 -7.55 24.38 11.15
C GLN A 159 -6.15 23.77 11.27
N LYS A 160 -5.91 22.97 12.31
CA LYS A 160 -4.63 22.31 12.56
C LYS A 160 -4.77 20.81 12.39
N VAL A 161 -3.75 20.21 11.81
CA VAL A 161 -3.65 18.75 11.62
C VAL A 161 -2.41 18.22 12.32
N LYS A 162 -2.53 17.07 12.93
CA LYS A 162 -1.40 16.31 13.45
C LYS A 162 -0.99 15.30 12.38
N ILE A 163 0.23 15.41 11.90
CA ILE A 163 0.84 14.48 10.95
C ILE A 163 1.76 13.54 11.71
N THR A 164 1.60 12.23 11.53
CA THR A 164 2.49 11.21 12.06
C THR A 164 2.85 10.22 10.98
N TYR A 165 4.14 9.85 10.90
CA TYR A 165 4.65 8.90 9.92
C TYR A 165 4.82 7.53 10.58
N GLU A 166 4.14 6.53 10.07
CA GLU A 166 4.20 5.19 10.59
C GLU A 166 4.14 4.14 9.47
N ASN A 167 5.03 3.16 9.50
CA ASN A 167 5.06 2.02 8.57
C ASN A 167 5.07 2.40 7.08
N GLY A 168 5.65 3.55 6.71
CA GLY A 168 5.75 4.00 5.32
C GLY A 168 4.58 4.86 4.85
N PHE A 169 3.69 5.30 5.74
CA PHE A 169 2.53 6.15 5.46
C PHE A 169 2.39 7.25 6.48
N TYR A 170 1.66 8.27 6.10
CA TYR A 170 1.25 9.33 7.01
C TYR A 170 -0.19 9.10 7.47
N LYS A 171 -0.39 9.21 8.77
CA LYS A 171 -1.69 9.48 9.37
C LYS A 171 -1.81 10.99 9.50
N ILE A 172 -2.92 11.55 9.00
CA ILE A 172 -3.22 12.97 9.09
C ILE A 172 -4.50 13.09 9.93
N GLY A 173 -4.35 13.52 11.17
CA GLY A 173 -5.44 13.67 12.12
C GLY A 173 -5.80 15.15 12.32
N LEU A 174 -7.09 15.49 12.43
CA LEU A 174 -7.52 16.82 12.82
C LEU A 174 -7.22 17.06 14.30
N ASN A 175 -6.59 18.19 14.62
CA ASN A 175 -6.07 18.42 15.97
C ASN A 175 -7.18 18.59 17.01
N HIS A 176 -8.34 19.14 16.64
CA HIS A 176 -9.47 19.33 17.56
C HIS A 176 -10.21 18.02 17.85
N SER A 177 -10.58 17.25 16.83
CA SER A 177 -11.41 16.05 16.96
C SER A 177 -10.61 14.75 17.14
N GLY A 178 -9.31 14.76 16.84
CA GLY A 178 -8.47 13.56 16.78
C GLY A 178 -8.80 12.62 15.62
N LYS A 179 -9.83 12.94 14.81
CA LYS A 179 -10.27 12.12 13.68
C LYS A 179 -9.31 12.24 12.51
N SER A 180 -9.21 11.19 11.72
CA SER A 180 -8.31 11.10 10.57
C SER A 180 -8.95 11.62 9.30
N LEU A 181 -8.15 12.26 8.45
CA LEU A 181 -8.51 12.47 7.05
C LEU A 181 -8.77 11.11 6.41
N THR A 182 -9.93 10.97 5.77
CA THR A 182 -10.44 9.70 5.27
C THR A 182 -11.07 9.88 3.89
N VAL A 183 -10.67 9.09 2.92
CA VAL A 183 -11.40 9.01 1.63
C VAL A 183 -12.68 8.24 1.87
N LYS A 184 -13.82 8.87 1.54
CA LYS A 184 -15.14 8.33 1.81
C LYS A 184 -15.38 7.03 1.05
N TYR A 185 -15.87 6.00 1.75
CA TYR A 185 -16.20 4.68 1.21
C TYR A 185 -15.02 3.93 0.56
N ASP A 186 -13.78 4.23 0.94
CA ASP A 186 -12.57 3.62 0.35
C ASP A 186 -12.56 3.68 -1.20
N ARG A 187 -13.16 4.71 -1.77
CA ARG A 187 -13.23 4.92 -3.22
C ARG A 187 -11.94 5.54 -3.71
N SER A 188 -11.32 4.91 -4.69
CA SER A 188 -10.10 5.39 -5.34
C SER A 188 -10.36 6.10 -6.68
N SER A 189 -11.61 6.45 -6.98
CA SER A 189 -11.96 7.17 -8.20
C SER A 189 -11.71 8.67 -8.05
N VAL A 190 -11.37 9.31 -9.16
CA VAL A 190 -11.24 10.77 -9.21
C VAL A 190 -12.57 11.41 -8.78
N GLY A 191 -12.47 12.45 -7.93
CA GLY A 191 -13.64 13.12 -7.37
C GLY A 191 -14.18 12.50 -6.09
N SER A 192 -13.50 11.47 -5.53
CA SER A 192 -13.88 10.92 -4.23
C SER A 192 -13.76 11.98 -3.14
N GLU A 193 -14.80 12.07 -2.30
CA GLU A 193 -14.86 13.02 -1.19
C GLU A 193 -13.89 12.63 -0.08
N VAL A 194 -13.23 13.63 0.52
CA VAL A 194 -12.41 13.47 1.73
C VAL A 194 -13.17 14.04 2.92
N MET A 195 -13.23 13.30 4.00
CA MET A 195 -13.94 13.64 5.23
C MET A 195 -13.09 13.34 6.46
N GLN A 196 -13.52 13.73 7.64
CA GLN A 196 -12.98 13.22 8.89
C GLN A 196 -13.71 11.95 9.36
N TYR A 197 -12.97 11.00 9.93
CA TYR A 197 -13.53 9.77 10.50
C TYR A 197 -12.60 9.19 11.57
N ASP A 198 -13.14 8.41 12.51
CA ASP A 198 -12.33 7.70 13.48
C ASP A 198 -11.24 6.88 12.82
N PHE A 199 -10.05 6.89 13.38
CA PHE A 199 -8.93 6.14 12.81
C PHE A 199 -9.10 4.64 13.03
N ASN A 200 -9.18 3.87 11.97
CA ASN A 200 -9.43 2.42 12.00
C ASN A 200 -8.40 1.60 11.21
N TRP A 201 -7.25 2.19 10.86
CA TRP A 201 -6.21 1.58 10.04
C TRP A 201 -6.63 1.23 8.60
N GLY A 202 -7.78 1.71 8.14
CA GLY A 202 -8.22 1.55 6.75
C GLY A 202 -7.23 2.14 5.76
N GLU A 203 -7.18 1.56 4.57
CA GLU A 203 -6.30 2.04 3.49
C GLU A 203 -6.65 3.47 3.06
N ASN A 204 -7.93 3.83 3.14
CA ASN A 204 -8.45 5.16 2.86
C ASN A 204 -8.06 6.23 3.90
N GLN A 205 -7.28 5.86 4.91
CA GLN A 205 -6.74 6.76 5.95
C GLN A 205 -5.21 6.82 5.94
N LYS A 206 -4.57 6.12 5.00
CA LYS A 206 -3.12 6.10 4.82
C LYS A 206 -2.72 6.99 3.67
N TRP A 207 -1.86 7.95 3.95
CA TRP A 207 -1.49 9.01 3.02
C TRP A 207 -0.02 8.93 2.64
N VAL A 208 0.30 9.33 1.44
CA VAL A 208 1.67 9.58 0.96
C VAL A 208 1.82 11.08 0.78
N ILE A 209 2.89 11.64 1.32
CA ILE A 209 3.25 13.06 1.13
C ILE A 209 4.50 13.11 0.26
N ARG A 210 4.45 13.90 -0.79
CA ARG A 210 5.59 14.17 -1.69
C ARG A 210 5.93 15.64 -1.65
N ASP A 211 7.22 15.90 -1.54
CA ASP A 211 7.76 17.24 -1.76
C ASP A 211 7.80 17.52 -3.27
N ASN A 212 7.19 18.63 -3.68
CA ASN A 212 7.22 19.08 -5.07
C ASN A 212 8.35 20.10 -5.32
N GLY A 213 9.13 20.45 -4.30
CA GLY A 213 9.97 21.62 -4.28
C GLY A 213 9.15 22.92 -4.13
N ASN A 214 9.83 24.06 -4.05
CA ASN A 214 9.21 25.40 -3.93
C ASN A 214 8.24 25.52 -2.72
N ASP A 215 8.58 24.93 -1.59
CA ASP A 215 7.79 24.95 -0.35
C ASP A 215 6.37 24.38 -0.51
N SER A 216 6.17 23.46 -1.43
CA SER A 216 4.88 22.82 -1.65
C SER A 216 4.95 21.30 -1.56
N ILE A 217 3.86 20.71 -1.11
CA ILE A 217 3.68 19.25 -1.04
C ILE A 217 2.42 18.83 -1.79
N SER A 218 2.43 17.57 -2.23
CA SER A 218 1.23 16.87 -2.71
C SER A 218 0.89 15.73 -1.77
N ILE A 219 -0.40 15.52 -1.50
CA ILE A 219 -0.91 14.50 -0.59
C ILE A 219 -1.77 13.54 -1.39
N TYR A 220 -1.47 12.24 -1.27
CA TYR A 220 -2.15 11.17 -2.01
C TYR A 220 -2.67 10.11 -1.03
N PRO A 221 -3.86 9.57 -1.23
CA PRO A 221 -4.38 8.44 -0.46
C PRO A 221 -3.75 7.12 -0.87
#